data_c1cbd254c4f24a783fff91f378724494
#
_entry.id   c1cbd254c4f24a783fff91f378724494
#
_cell.length_a   1.000
_cell.length_b   1.000
_cell.length_c   1.000
_cell.angle_alpha   90.00
_cell.angle_beta   90.00
_cell.angle_gamma   90.00
#
_symmetry.space_group_name_H-M   'P 1'
#
loop_
_entity.id
_entity.type
_entity.pdbx_description
1 polymer ?
#
loop_
_entity_poly.entity_id
_entity_poly.type
_entity_poly.pdbx_seq_one_letter_code
_entity_poly.pdbx_strand_id
1 'polypeptide(L)'
;MANSVSARKRARQGERNRQRNASLRSHVRTKIKKVQRAIEAGDKTAAEEAFKAAVPAIDRSVSQGIMHANKAARHKSRLNQHLKGLDA
;
A
#
# COMPACT_ATOMS: atom_id res chain seq x y z
N MET A 1 34.81 15.93 12.18
CA MET A 1 33.74 16.90 12.18
C MET A 1 32.47 16.33 11.62
N ALA A 2 31.40 16.45 12.38
CA ALA A 2 30.11 15.91 12.02
C ALA A 2 29.52 16.53 10.76
N ASN A 3 30.07 17.67 10.31
CA ASN A 3 29.60 18.39 9.14
C ASN A 3 30.31 18.01 7.86
N SER A 4 30.82 16.79 7.80
CA SER A 4 31.48 16.31 6.61
C SER A 4 30.47 16.23 5.45
N VAL A 5 31.00 16.26 4.23
CA VAL A 5 30.20 16.08 3.01
C VAL A 5 29.39 14.80 3.07
N SER A 6 29.94 13.73 3.69
CA SER A 6 29.28 12.46 3.88
C SER A 6 28.01 12.56 4.75
N ALA A 7 28.08 13.33 5.85
CA ALA A 7 26.92 13.52 6.73
C ALA A 7 25.80 14.27 6.02
N ARG A 8 26.14 15.29 5.25
CA ARG A 8 25.16 16.04 4.45
C ARG A 8 24.52 15.17 3.37
N LYS A 9 25.33 14.34 2.74
CA LYS A 9 24.84 13.40 1.72
C LYS A 9 23.86 12.40 2.32
N ARG A 10 24.17 11.84 3.50
CA ARG A 10 23.29 10.91 4.22
C ARG A 10 21.97 11.57 4.58
N ALA A 11 22.01 12.81 5.06
CA ALA A 11 20.81 13.56 5.41
C ALA A 11 19.90 13.76 4.19
N ARG A 12 20.48 14.12 3.04
CA ARG A 12 19.72 14.29 1.80
C ARG A 12 19.12 12.97 1.30
N GLN A 13 19.89 11.88 1.39
CA GLN A 13 19.41 10.56 1.01
C GLN A 13 18.27 10.11 1.92
N GLY A 14 18.39 10.34 3.23
CA GLY A 14 17.34 10.05 4.20
C GLY A 14 16.05 10.81 3.90
N GLU A 15 16.16 12.07 3.54
CA GLU A 15 15.00 12.89 3.19
C GLU A 15 14.32 12.40 1.91
N ARG A 16 15.09 12.07 0.87
CA ARG A 16 14.56 11.50 -0.37
C ARG A 16 13.86 10.18 -0.12
N ASN A 17 14.45 9.31 0.70
CA ASN A 17 13.86 8.01 1.04
C ASN A 17 12.57 8.19 1.82
N ARG A 18 12.51 9.14 2.74
CA ARG A 18 11.32 9.44 3.52
C ARG A 18 10.18 9.92 2.62
N GLN A 19 10.47 10.83 1.70
CA GLN A 19 9.49 11.34 0.75
C GLN A 19 8.99 10.23 -0.19
N ARG A 20 9.90 9.41 -0.69
CA ARG A 20 9.56 8.26 -1.53
C ARG A 20 8.67 7.29 -0.78
N ASN A 21 9.00 6.95 0.48
CA ASN A 21 8.23 6.01 1.28
C ASN A 21 6.84 6.56 1.59
N ALA A 22 6.72 7.85 1.89
CA ALA A 22 5.43 8.48 2.11
C ALA A 22 4.54 8.41 0.87
N SER A 23 5.10 8.65 -0.30
CA SER A 23 4.40 8.56 -1.58
C SER A 23 3.93 7.13 -1.86
N LEU A 24 4.80 6.14 -1.63
CA LEU A 24 4.48 4.74 -1.84
C LEU A 24 3.38 4.25 -0.87
N ARG A 25 3.44 4.67 0.40
CA ARG A 25 2.39 4.36 1.38
C ARG A 25 1.05 4.95 0.96
N SER A 26 1.06 6.19 0.49
CA SER A 26 -0.13 6.86 0.01
C SER A 26 -0.75 6.12 -1.16
N HIS A 27 0.08 5.67 -2.10
CA HIS A 27 -0.36 4.90 -3.26
C HIS A 27 -1.07 3.60 -2.85
N VAL A 28 -0.45 2.83 -1.95
CA VAL A 28 -1.02 1.57 -1.45
C VAL A 28 -2.34 1.83 -0.71
N ARG A 29 -2.34 2.85 0.16
CA ARG A 29 -3.53 3.23 0.93
C ARG A 29 -4.69 3.60 0.00
N THR A 30 -4.41 4.35 -1.06
CA THR A 30 -5.41 4.74 -2.06
C THR A 30 -6.01 3.51 -2.73
N LYS A 31 -5.17 2.54 -3.11
CA LYS A 31 -5.63 1.30 -3.73
C LYS A 31 -6.54 0.50 -2.79
N ILE A 32 -6.16 0.37 -1.53
CA ILE A 32 -6.95 -0.33 -0.52
C ILE A 32 -8.30 0.37 -0.30
N LYS A 33 -8.30 1.69 -0.15
CA LYS A 33 -9.52 2.47 0.04
C LYS A 33 -10.48 2.34 -1.14
N LYS A 34 -9.94 2.26 -2.35
CA LYS A 34 -10.77 2.11 -3.55
C LYS A 34 -11.55 0.80 -3.51
N VAL A 35 -10.92 -0.29 -3.07
CA VAL A 35 -11.59 -1.58 -2.88
C VAL A 35 -12.68 -1.45 -1.81
N GLN A 36 -12.35 -0.86 -0.67
CA GLN A 36 -13.27 -0.69 0.45
C GLN A 36 -14.51 0.12 0.05
N ARG A 37 -14.32 1.20 -0.70
CA ARG A 37 -15.42 2.03 -1.17
C ARG A 37 -16.34 1.29 -2.12
N ALA A 38 -15.78 0.50 -3.02
CA ALA A 38 -16.57 -0.31 -3.95
C ALA A 38 -17.38 -1.37 -3.21
N ILE A 39 -16.79 -1.98 -2.18
CA ILE A 39 -17.48 -2.95 -1.32
C ILE A 39 -18.64 -2.29 -0.57
N GLU A 40 -18.40 -1.11 0.02
CA GLU A 40 -19.42 -0.34 0.72
C GLU A 40 -20.58 0.04 -0.20
N ALA A 41 -20.29 0.37 -1.45
CA ALA A 41 -21.29 0.69 -2.45
C ALA A 41 -22.05 -0.54 -2.96
N GLY A 42 -21.59 -1.75 -2.61
CA GLY A 42 -22.20 -2.98 -3.08
C GLY A 42 -21.91 -3.30 -4.54
N ASP A 43 -20.94 -2.63 -5.16
CA ASP A 43 -20.58 -2.81 -6.56
C ASP A 43 -19.51 -3.92 -6.68
N LYS A 44 -19.97 -5.15 -6.89
CA LYS A 44 -19.11 -6.31 -6.98
C LYS A 44 -18.09 -6.22 -8.10
N THR A 45 -18.50 -5.77 -9.28
CA THR A 45 -17.61 -5.67 -10.45
C THR A 45 -16.50 -4.67 -10.19
N ALA A 46 -16.85 -3.48 -9.68
CA ALA A 46 -15.88 -2.45 -9.34
C ALA A 46 -14.94 -2.92 -8.22
N ALA A 47 -15.49 -3.64 -7.22
CA ALA A 47 -14.70 -4.17 -6.11
C ALA A 47 -13.69 -5.21 -6.59
N GLU A 48 -14.09 -6.11 -7.48
CA GLU A 48 -13.20 -7.13 -8.06
C GLU A 48 -12.05 -6.48 -8.84
N GLU A 49 -12.36 -5.50 -9.69
CA GLU A 49 -11.36 -4.79 -10.47
C GLU A 49 -10.40 -4.01 -9.57
N ALA A 50 -10.94 -3.33 -8.57
CA ALA A 50 -10.12 -2.58 -7.61
C ALA A 50 -9.23 -3.51 -6.80
N PHE A 51 -9.72 -4.68 -6.41
CA PHE A 51 -8.95 -5.70 -5.70
C PHE A 51 -7.81 -6.23 -6.55
N LYS A 52 -8.06 -6.55 -7.81
CA LYS A 52 -7.01 -7.00 -8.75
C LYS A 52 -5.90 -5.96 -8.91
N ALA A 53 -6.25 -4.68 -8.87
CA ALA A 53 -5.26 -3.60 -8.94
C ALA A 53 -4.54 -3.40 -7.61
N ALA A 54 -5.21 -3.67 -6.48
CA ALA A 54 -4.64 -3.47 -5.15
C ALA A 54 -3.62 -4.54 -4.78
N VAL A 55 -3.86 -5.80 -5.16
CA VAL A 55 -2.97 -6.92 -4.79
C VAL A 55 -1.52 -6.70 -5.21
N PRO A 56 -1.22 -6.37 -6.49
CA PRO A 56 0.16 -6.09 -6.87
C PRO A 56 0.79 -4.93 -6.10
N ALA A 57 0.00 -3.90 -5.79
CA ALA A 57 0.49 -2.74 -5.04
C ALA A 57 0.84 -3.13 -3.60
N ILE A 58 0.01 -3.95 -2.97
CA ILE A 58 0.24 -4.46 -1.60
C ILE A 58 1.50 -5.35 -1.59
N ASP A 59 1.63 -6.26 -2.55
CA ASP A 59 2.79 -7.16 -2.63
C ASP A 59 4.08 -6.37 -2.87
N ARG A 60 4.02 -5.38 -3.75
CA ARG A 60 5.17 -4.53 -4.05
C ARG A 60 5.61 -3.71 -2.83
N SER A 61 4.65 -3.29 -2.00
CA SER A 61 4.96 -2.54 -0.79
C SER A 61 5.79 -3.36 0.21
N VAL A 62 5.61 -4.67 0.24
CA VAL A 62 6.43 -5.57 1.05
C VAL A 62 7.87 -5.59 0.52
N SER A 63 8.05 -5.76 -0.78
CA SER A 63 9.37 -5.75 -1.42
C SER A 63 10.11 -4.43 -1.21
N GLN A 64 9.37 -3.33 -1.16
CA GLN A 64 9.92 -1.99 -0.96
C GLN A 64 10.17 -1.64 0.50
N GLY A 65 9.85 -2.55 1.43
CA GLY A 65 10.07 -2.31 2.86
C GLY A 65 9.08 -1.34 3.49
N ILE A 66 7.96 -1.07 2.83
CA ILE A 66 6.95 -0.12 3.31
C ILE A 66 5.94 -0.79 4.23
N MET A 67 5.64 -2.04 3.96
CA MET A 67 4.66 -2.81 4.71
C MET A 67 5.26 -4.17 5.08
N HIS A 68 5.01 -4.61 6.32
CA HIS A 68 5.42 -5.95 6.74
C HIS A 68 4.56 -7.00 6.03
N ALA A 69 5.16 -8.15 5.72
CA ALA A 69 4.49 -9.24 5.02
C ALA A 69 3.20 -9.69 5.73
N ASN A 70 3.20 -9.73 7.06
CA ASN A 70 2.03 -10.12 7.84
C ASN A 70 0.88 -9.14 7.69
N LYS A 71 1.18 -7.84 7.66
CA LYS A 71 0.17 -6.80 7.46
C LYS A 71 -0.40 -6.88 6.05
N ALA A 72 0.46 -7.10 5.06
CA ALA A 72 0.05 -7.24 3.66
C ALA A 72 -0.89 -8.44 3.49
N ALA A 73 -0.53 -9.58 4.07
CA ALA A 73 -1.35 -10.78 4.03
C ALA A 73 -2.73 -10.54 4.67
N ARG A 74 -2.75 -9.82 5.79
CA ARG A 74 -3.98 -9.48 6.51
C ARG A 74 -4.89 -8.59 5.67
N HIS A 75 -4.33 -7.57 5.03
CA HIS A 75 -5.09 -6.69 4.12
C HIS A 75 -5.71 -7.48 2.97
N LYS A 76 -4.92 -8.31 2.32
CA LYS A 76 -5.40 -9.12 1.20
C LYS A 76 -6.51 -10.08 1.63
N SER A 77 -6.32 -10.74 2.76
CA SER A 77 -7.29 -11.69 3.30
C SER A 77 -8.62 -11.02 3.64
N ARG A 78 -8.57 -9.90 4.37
CA ARG A 78 -9.77 -9.16 4.78
C ARG A 78 -10.54 -8.61 3.58
N LEU A 79 -9.83 -8.02 2.64
CA LEU A 79 -10.46 -7.49 1.42
C LEU A 79 -11.13 -8.61 0.62
N ASN A 80 -10.47 -9.75 0.50
CA ASN A 80 -11.03 -10.90 -0.21
C ASN A 80 -12.29 -11.44 0.49
N GLN A 81 -12.30 -11.52 1.82
CA GLN A 81 -13.46 -11.94 2.59
C GLN A 81 -14.63 -10.98 2.40
N HIS A 82 -14.39 -9.68 2.45
CA HIS A 82 -15.42 -8.67 2.23
C HIS A 82 -15.96 -8.74 0.80
N LEU A 83 -15.07 -8.98 -0.16
CA LEU A 83 -15.45 -9.12 -1.56
C LEU A 83 -16.36 -10.35 -1.76
N LYS A 84 -16.03 -11.48 -1.14
CA LYS A 84 -16.86 -12.68 -1.17
C LYS A 84 -18.21 -12.45 -0.52
N GLY A 85 -18.28 -11.61 0.50
CA GLY A 85 -19.53 -11.24 1.14
C GLY A 85 -20.53 -10.57 0.21
N LEU A 86 -20.07 -9.96 -0.87
CA LEU A 86 -20.95 -9.36 -1.87
C LEU A 86 -21.69 -10.40 -2.71
N ASP A 87 -21.21 -11.63 -2.75
CA ASP A 87 -21.84 -12.73 -3.47
C ASP A 87 -23.00 -13.35 -2.70
N ALA A 88 -23.04 -13.10 -1.40
CA ALA A 88 -24.14 -13.60 -0.54
C ALA A 88 -25.34 -12.65 -0.51
#